data_cdf26d702344b5b87c0e3267fe0c019c
#
_entry.id   cdf26d702344b5b87c0e3267fe0c019c
#
_cell.length_a   1.000
_cell.length_b   1.000
_cell.length_c   1.000
_cell.angle_alpha   90.00
_cell.angle_beta   90.00
_cell.angle_gamma   90.00
#
_symmetry.space_group_name_H-M   'P 1'
#
loop_
_entity.id
_entity.type
_entity.pdbx_description
1 polymer ?
#
loop_
_entity_poly.entity_id
_entity_poly.type
_entity_poly.pdbx_seq_one_letter_code
_entity_poly.pdbx_strand_id
1 'polypeptide(L)'
;MGGQALAVILIVLAALLILGVPIAFSIGLASIVTILATVPLKVAVLTAAQRTFVGMSSFTLTAIPFFILAGNLMNEGGIAKRLVDFVMAILGKLPGALLVTNIGANALFGAISGSASAAAAAVGSMVKQGEEEMDYDKALSAAANGASAPAGLLIPPSNALITYSLVSGGTSIAALFLAGYLPGFLWALGCTIVAIIIALKKGYTGVEGKFSWSNLGLATLRALPALGLIFVVIGGIVAGVFTATEGSAISVIYALILGLIYKNLNFAKIIDILIESAKMSAIVVFLIGVSNILSWVMAFTGIPQMIGNALLSVTSSPIVLLLIMNIILLISGTFMDVTPAILIFTPLFLPIVESFGMSPVQFGIIIVYNLCIGNITPPVGNTLFVAIKVGDTNLQKVMPYMLRFYAFILIGLILVTYIPAISLHLPQSAGLL
;
A
#
# COMPACT_ATOMS: atom_id res chain seq x y z
N MET A 1 -7.01 -26.99 -21.43
CA MET A 1 -5.73 -26.28 -21.17
C MET A 1 -5.78 -25.41 -19.92
N GLY A 2 -6.73 -24.48 -19.80
CA GLY A 2 -6.77 -23.55 -18.66
C GLY A 2 -6.81 -24.21 -17.27
N GLY A 3 -7.67 -25.23 -17.07
CA GLY A 3 -7.77 -25.90 -15.76
C GLY A 3 -6.52 -26.66 -15.33
N GLN A 4 -5.84 -27.29 -16.27
CA GLN A 4 -4.56 -27.97 -15.98
C GLN A 4 -3.46 -26.94 -15.68
N ALA A 5 -3.38 -25.86 -16.45
CA ALA A 5 -2.41 -24.78 -16.23
C ALA A 5 -2.64 -24.10 -14.86
N LEU A 6 -3.88 -23.82 -14.51
CA LEU A 6 -4.23 -23.27 -13.20
C LEU A 6 -3.83 -24.22 -12.07
N ALA A 7 -4.13 -25.51 -12.19
CA ALA A 7 -3.75 -26.51 -11.19
C ALA A 7 -2.21 -26.57 -11.01
N VAL A 8 -1.44 -26.57 -12.11
CA VAL A 8 0.02 -26.57 -12.05
C VAL A 8 0.53 -25.31 -11.35
N ILE A 9 0.04 -24.12 -11.73
CA ILE A 9 0.43 -22.86 -11.09
C ILE A 9 0.17 -22.93 -9.58
N LEU A 10 -1.05 -23.30 -9.18
CA LEU A 10 -1.43 -23.31 -7.77
C LEU A 10 -0.64 -24.33 -6.95
N ILE A 11 -0.46 -25.55 -7.47
CA ILE A 11 0.28 -26.62 -6.78
C ILE A 11 1.75 -26.23 -6.62
N VAL A 12 2.41 -25.79 -7.70
CA VAL A 12 3.84 -25.42 -7.66
C VAL A 12 4.04 -24.20 -6.78
N LEU A 13 3.21 -23.18 -6.92
CA LEU A 13 3.27 -21.96 -6.11
C LEU A 13 3.10 -22.30 -4.61
N ALA A 14 2.06 -23.06 -4.26
CA ALA A 14 1.81 -23.45 -2.89
C ALA A 14 2.94 -24.30 -2.31
N ALA A 15 3.44 -25.28 -3.05
CA ALA A 15 4.56 -26.11 -2.62
C ALA A 15 5.82 -25.31 -2.34
N LEU A 16 6.17 -24.36 -3.22
CA LEU A 16 7.35 -23.52 -3.05
C LEU A 16 7.20 -22.55 -1.88
N LEU A 17 6.01 -21.98 -1.68
CA LEU A 17 5.74 -21.12 -0.54
C LEU A 17 5.80 -21.88 0.79
N ILE A 18 5.27 -23.10 0.85
CA ILE A 18 5.36 -23.98 2.04
C ILE A 18 6.82 -24.33 2.36
N LEU A 19 7.66 -24.50 1.32
CA LEU A 19 9.08 -24.74 1.48
C LEU A 19 9.88 -23.48 1.87
N GLY A 20 9.22 -22.32 2.01
CA GLY A 20 9.85 -21.05 2.39
C GLY A 20 10.60 -20.36 1.26
N VAL A 21 10.38 -20.75 0.00
CA VAL A 21 10.98 -20.08 -1.16
C VAL A 21 10.40 -18.66 -1.29
N PRO A 22 11.24 -17.61 -1.48
CA PRO A 22 10.74 -16.26 -1.66
C PRO A 22 9.74 -16.15 -2.81
N ILE A 23 8.68 -15.35 -2.61
CA ILE A 23 7.51 -15.30 -3.49
C ILE A 23 7.85 -14.97 -4.96
N ALA A 24 8.86 -14.14 -5.21
CA ALA A 24 9.29 -13.79 -6.56
C ALA A 24 9.80 -15.04 -7.32
N PHE A 25 10.61 -15.85 -6.66
CA PHE A 25 11.09 -17.12 -7.25
C PHE A 25 9.95 -18.13 -7.40
N SER A 26 9.05 -18.19 -6.42
CA SER A 26 7.88 -19.08 -6.46
C SER A 26 6.97 -18.78 -7.64
N ILE A 27 6.67 -17.50 -7.89
CA ILE A 27 5.87 -17.05 -9.04
C ILE A 27 6.61 -17.39 -10.36
N GLY A 28 7.90 -17.05 -10.45
CA GLY A 28 8.69 -17.29 -11.65
C GLY A 28 8.77 -18.77 -11.99
N LEU A 29 9.11 -19.62 -11.03
CA LEU A 29 9.20 -21.06 -11.22
C LEU A 29 7.85 -21.70 -11.54
N ALA A 30 6.78 -21.34 -10.83
CA ALA A 30 5.43 -21.84 -11.13
C ALA A 30 5.02 -21.49 -12.57
N SER A 31 5.31 -20.26 -13.01
CA SER A 31 5.03 -19.82 -14.37
C SER A 31 5.84 -20.58 -15.41
N ILE A 32 7.16 -20.78 -15.18
CA ILE A 32 8.05 -21.51 -16.08
C ILE A 32 7.62 -22.97 -16.19
N VAL A 33 7.35 -23.65 -15.07
CA VAL A 33 6.86 -25.03 -15.07
C VAL A 33 5.56 -25.15 -15.85
N THR A 34 4.66 -24.19 -15.72
CA THR A 34 3.39 -24.18 -16.46
C THR A 34 3.62 -23.98 -17.97
N ILE A 35 4.53 -23.08 -18.37
CA ILE A 35 4.87 -22.92 -19.79
C ILE A 35 5.45 -24.22 -20.34
N LEU A 36 6.37 -24.87 -19.62
CA LEU A 36 6.97 -26.14 -20.03
C LEU A 36 5.96 -27.27 -20.22
N ALA A 37 4.85 -27.22 -19.47
CA ALA A 37 3.75 -28.18 -19.65
C ALA A 37 2.84 -27.85 -20.84
N THR A 38 2.94 -26.64 -21.42
CA THR A 38 2.02 -26.17 -22.50
C THR A 38 2.69 -26.00 -23.84
N VAL A 39 4.00 -25.70 -23.90
CA VAL A 39 4.73 -25.46 -25.14
C VAL A 39 6.11 -26.14 -25.11
N PRO A 40 6.75 -26.39 -26.30
CA PRO A 40 8.07 -27.00 -26.36
C PRO A 40 9.15 -26.22 -25.59
N LEU A 41 10.12 -26.90 -25.02
CA LEU A 41 11.19 -26.34 -24.16
C LEU A 41 11.86 -25.08 -24.74
N LYS A 42 12.23 -25.11 -26.04
CA LYS A 42 12.88 -23.96 -26.70
C LYS A 42 11.99 -22.72 -26.69
N VAL A 43 10.70 -22.88 -26.93
CA VAL A 43 9.71 -21.78 -26.92
C VAL A 43 9.48 -21.31 -25.50
N ALA A 44 9.37 -22.25 -24.55
CA ALA A 44 9.16 -21.92 -23.11
C ALA A 44 10.28 -21.05 -22.55
N VAL A 45 11.54 -21.46 -22.77
CA VAL A 45 12.71 -20.71 -22.27
C VAL A 45 12.81 -19.32 -22.92
N LEU A 46 12.62 -19.24 -24.24
CA LEU A 46 12.67 -17.96 -24.94
C LEU A 46 11.55 -17.02 -24.50
N THR A 47 10.34 -17.53 -24.36
CA THR A 47 9.19 -16.75 -23.89
C THR A 47 9.40 -16.27 -22.45
N ALA A 48 9.86 -17.14 -21.55
CA ALA A 48 10.13 -16.75 -20.16
C ALA A 48 11.19 -15.65 -20.09
N ALA A 49 12.31 -15.80 -20.79
CA ALA A 49 13.37 -14.79 -20.83
C ALA A 49 12.86 -13.44 -21.42
N GLN A 50 12.15 -13.49 -22.55
CA GLN A 50 11.62 -12.32 -23.23
C GLN A 50 10.58 -11.57 -22.34
N ARG A 51 9.66 -12.32 -21.71
CA ARG A 51 8.62 -11.71 -20.87
C ARG A 51 9.20 -11.11 -19.58
N THR A 52 10.18 -11.77 -18.98
CA THR A 52 10.90 -11.19 -17.82
C THR A 52 11.61 -9.90 -18.22
N PHE A 53 12.34 -9.91 -19.34
CA PHE A 53 13.05 -8.72 -19.82
C PHE A 53 12.08 -7.56 -20.13
N VAL A 54 11.02 -7.81 -20.87
CA VAL A 54 10.01 -6.82 -21.21
C VAL A 54 9.34 -6.24 -19.96
N GLY A 55 9.03 -7.11 -18.98
CA GLY A 55 8.46 -6.68 -17.70
C GLY A 55 9.37 -5.73 -16.93
N MET A 56 10.69 -5.93 -17.00
CA MET A 56 11.67 -5.07 -16.34
C MET A 56 12.10 -3.83 -17.15
N SER A 57 11.76 -3.76 -18.43
CA SER A 57 12.23 -2.71 -19.37
C SER A 57 11.30 -1.51 -19.46
N SER A 58 10.19 -1.48 -18.71
CA SER A 58 9.25 -0.35 -18.76
C SER A 58 9.87 0.90 -18.11
N PHE A 59 9.85 2.03 -18.87
CA PHE A 59 10.34 3.31 -18.33
C PHE A 59 9.56 3.76 -17.09
N THR A 60 8.26 3.53 -17.05
CA THR A 60 7.41 3.86 -15.90
C THR A 60 7.81 3.10 -14.64
N LEU A 61 8.42 1.91 -14.80
CA LEU A 61 8.91 1.10 -13.67
C LEU A 61 10.00 1.84 -12.87
N THR A 62 10.77 2.73 -13.49
CA THR A 62 11.82 3.50 -12.80
C THR A 62 11.27 4.45 -11.74
N ALA A 63 9.98 4.79 -11.79
CA ALA A 63 9.35 5.57 -10.74
C ALA A 63 9.39 4.86 -9.36
N ILE A 64 9.27 3.54 -9.32
CA ILE A 64 9.24 2.77 -8.06
C ILE A 64 10.58 2.87 -7.31
N PRO A 65 11.76 2.57 -7.90
CA PRO A 65 13.04 2.77 -7.25
C PRO A 65 13.26 4.19 -6.72
N PHE A 66 12.86 5.20 -7.49
CA PHE A 66 13.01 6.59 -7.05
C PHE A 66 12.07 6.94 -5.90
N PHE A 67 10.82 6.50 -5.90
CA PHE A 67 9.93 6.72 -4.75
C PHE A 67 10.39 5.95 -3.50
N ILE A 68 10.92 4.71 -3.65
CA ILE A 68 11.52 3.96 -2.54
C ILE A 68 12.71 4.74 -1.95
N LEU A 69 13.60 5.24 -2.80
CA LEU A 69 14.73 6.02 -2.39
C LEU A 69 14.32 7.34 -1.71
N ALA A 70 13.36 8.07 -2.30
CA ALA A 70 12.81 9.29 -1.70
C ALA A 70 12.20 9.00 -0.33
N GLY A 71 11.42 7.94 -0.18
CA GLY A 71 10.82 7.52 1.10
C GLY A 71 11.87 7.22 2.17
N ASN A 72 12.93 6.47 1.82
CA ASN A 72 14.02 6.15 2.74
C ASN A 72 14.83 7.40 3.13
N LEU A 73 15.12 8.29 2.17
CA LEU A 73 15.77 9.58 2.44
C LEU A 73 14.94 10.46 3.39
N MET A 74 13.63 10.47 3.22
CA MET A 74 12.72 11.23 4.08
C MET A 74 12.61 10.64 5.49
N ASN A 75 12.62 9.32 5.60
CA ASN A 75 12.61 8.61 6.87
C ASN A 75 13.84 8.98 7.71
N GLU A 76 15.02 8.77 7.15
CA GLU A 76 16.30 9.06 7.81
C GLU A 76 16.60 10.56 7.90
N GLY A 77 16.02 11.36 7.01
CA GLY A 77 16.12 12.82 6.96
C GLY A 77 15.39 13.56 8.08
N GLY A 78 14.66 12.84 8.99
CA GLY A 78 13.98 13.43 10.14
C GLY A 78 12.66 14.13 9.78
N ILE A 79 12.06 13.78 8.66
CA ILE A 79 10.80 14.35 8.19
C ILE A 79 9.63 13.77 8.99
N ALA A 80 9.68 12.47 9.34
CA ALA A 80 8.63 11.80 10.10
C ALA A 80 8.30 12.52 11.41
N LYS A 81 9.31 12.95 12.17
CA LYS A 81 9.11 13.69 13.43
C LYS A 81 8.32 14.98 13.22
N ARG A 82 8.61 15.74 12.15
CA ARG A 82 7.91 17.00 11.86
C ARG A 82 6.45 16.78 11.48
N LEU A 83 6.15 15.67 10.82
CA LEU A 83 4.77 15.28 10.51
C LEU A 83 4.00 14.86 11.78
N VAL A 84 4.64 14.11 12.68
CA VAL A 84 4.05 13.76 13.99
C VAL A 84 3.77 15.02 14.79
N ASP A 85 4.74 15.95 14.90
CA ASP A 85 4.57 17.24 15.61
C ASP A 85 3.44 18.09 14.99
N PHE A 86 3.32 18.10 13.67
CA PHE A 86 2.26 18.81 12.96
C PHE A 86 0.87 18.21 13.26
N VAL A 87 0.73 16.89 13.14
CA VAL A 87 -0.53 16.20 13.43
C VAL A 87 -0.91 16.37 14.91
N MET A 88 0.07 16.29 15.82
CA MET A 88 -0.14 16.53 17.24
C MET A 88 -0.64 17.96 17.51
N ALA A 89 -0.12 18.96 16.81
CA ALA A 89 -0.55 20.35 16.96
C ALA A 89 -2.01 20.55 16.50
N ILE A 90 -2.49 19.77 15.53
CA ILE A 90 -3.88 19.84 15.03
C ILE A 90 -4.80 18.98 15.90
N LEU A 91 -4.46 17.72 16.11
CA LEU A 91 -5.35 16.70 16.66
C LEU A 91 -5.11 16.39 18.14
N GLY A 92 -4.05 16.91 18.73
CA GLY A 92 -3.64 16.60 20.11
C GLY A 92 -4.62 17.02 21.22
N LYS A 93 -5.70 17.76 20.88
CA LYS A 93 -6.78 18.11 21.83
C LYS A 93 -7.91 17.09 21.85
N LEU A 94 -7.93 16.17 20.89
CA LEU A 94 -8.95 15.12 20.84
C LEU A 94 -8.71 14.07 21.92
N PRO A 95 -9.76 13.41 22.40
CA PRO A 95 -9.60 12.26 23.30
C PRO A 95 -8.73 11.18 22.66
N GLY A 96 -7.75 10.65 23.42
CA GLY A 96 -6.77 9.74 22.86
C GLY A 96 -5.77 10.43 21.92
N ALA A 97 -5.33 11.63 22.27
CA ALA A 97 -4.45 12.50 21.50
C ALA A 97 -3.31 11.76 20.77
N LEU A 98 -2.61 10.87 21.48
CA LEU A 98 -1.47 10.14 20.92
C LEU A 98 -1.90 9.07 19.91
N LEU A 99 -3.01 8.36 20.14
CA LEU A 99 -3.58 7.41 19.19
C LEU A 99 -4.00 8.10 17.89
N VAL A 100 -4.71 9.23 18.01
CA VAL A 100 -5.17 10.00 16.85
C VAL A 100 -3.99 10.63 16.10
N THR A 101 -2.98 11.09 16.84
CA THR A 101 -1.73 11.59 16.24
C THR A 101 -1.00 10.49 15.48
N ASN A 102 -0.90 9.29 16.05
CA ASN A 102 -0.31 8.12 15.39
C ASN A 102 -1.04 7.83 14.06
N ILE A 103 -2.38 7.80 14.09
CA ILE A 103 -3.19 7.53 12.88
C ILE A 103 -2.97 8.60 11.80
N GLY A 104 -3.06 9.88 12.14
CA GLY A 104 -2.85 10.96 11.19
C GLY A 104 -1.41 11.03 10.66
N ALA A 105 -0.43 10.78 11.52
CA ALA A 105 0.97 10.74 11.14
C ALA A 105 1.28 9.53 10.23
N ASN A 106 0.69 8.36 10.48
CA ASN A 106 0.80 7.19 9.61
C ASN A 106 0.22 7.46 8.22
N ALA A 107 -0.93 8.13 8.13
CA ALA A 107 -1.53 8.48 6.85
C ALA A 107 -0.61 9.41 6.04
N LEU A 108 -0.04 10.44 6.65
CA LEU A 108 0.86 11.38 5.99
C LEU A 108 2.22 10.77 5.68
N PHE A 109 2.83 10.09 6.66
CA PHE A 109 4.16 9.50 6.47
C PHE A 109 4.12 8.29 5.54
N GLY A 110 3.07 7.47 5.64
CA GLY A 110 2.88 6.32 4.76
C GLY A 110 2.71 6.73 3.30
N ALA A 111 2.01 7.84 3.04
CA ALA A 111 1.91 8.43 1.70
C ALA A 111 3.28 8.82 1.12
N ILE A 112 4.17 9.34 1.95
CA ILE A 112 5.52 9.75 1.54
C ILE A 112 6.44 8.54 1.36
N SER A 113 6.42 7.60 2.32
CA SER A 113 7.31 6.42 2.32
C SER A 113 6.88 5.33 1.35
N GLY A 114 5.59 5.31 0.97
CA GLY A 114 5.02 4.26 0.14
C GLY A 114 5.03 2.87 0.77
N SER A 115 5.20 2.76 2.10
CA SER A 115 5.32 1.50 2.85
C SER A 115 4.58 1.56 4.18
N ALA A 116 3.56 0.71 4.36
CA ALA A 116 2.82 0.62 5.60
C ALA A 116 3.68 0.14 6.78
N SER A 117 4.55 -0.84 6.56
CA SER A 117 5.43 -1.36 7.61
C SER A 117 6.48 -0.32 8.03
N ALA A 118 7.02 0.46 7.09
CA ALA A 118 7.92 1.57 7.40
C ALA A 118 7.21 2.68 8.19
N ALA A 119 5.96 3.00 7.82
CA ALA A 119 5.15 3.97 8.56
C ALA A 119 4.87 3.50 10.00
N ALA A 120 4.42 2.26 10.17
CA ALA A 120 4.19 1.68 11.50
C ALA A 120 5.45 1.67 12.37
N ALA A 121 6.62 1.38 11.78
CA ALA A 121 7.89 1.39 12.49
C ALA A 121 8.31 2.80 12.90
N ALA A 122 8.32 3.75 11.97
CA ALA A 122 8.81 5.11 12.20
C ALA A 122 7.87 5.89 13.12
N VAL A 123 6.59 6.00 12.76
CA VAL A 123 5.61 6.78 13.53
C VAL A 123 5.36 6.13 14.89
N GLY A 124 5.17 4.80 14.92
CA GLY A 124 4.95 4.07 16.17
C GLY A 124 6.08 4.26 17.17
N SER A 125 7.34 4.18 16.73
CA SER A 125 8.49 4.41 17.63
C SER A 125 8.59 5.83 18.16
N MET A 126 8.17 6.82 17.36
CA MET A 126 8.18 8.24 17.78
C MET A 126 7.10 8.58 18.79
N VAL A 127 5.93 7.97 18.67
CA VAL A 127 4.78 8.24 19.56
C VAL A 127 4.85 7.40 20.85
N LYS A 128 5.55 6.25 20.81
CA LYS A 128 5.64 5.28 21.90
C LYS A 128 6.03 5.88 23.24
N GLN A 129 7.08 6.72 23.27
CA GLN A 129 7.54 7.32 24.53
C GLN A 129 6.43 8.14 25.19
N GLY A 130 5.72 8.98 24.41
CA GLY A 130 4.60 9.77 24.94
C GLY A 130 3.42 8.90 25.39
N GLU A 131 3.16 7.79 24.67
CA GLU A 131 2.12 6.82 25.05
C GLU A 131 2.46 6.12 26.39
N GLU A 132 3.73 5.78 26.63
CA GLU A 132 4.20 5.20 27.89
C GLU A 132 4.15 6.21 29.03
N GLU A 133 4.55 7.46 28.82
CA GLU A 133 4.49 8.54 29.81
C GLU A 133 3.05 8.88 30.22
N MET A 134 2.09 8.73 29.32
CA MET A 134 0.66 8.97 29.58
C MET A 134 -0.13 7.70 29.92
N ASP A 135 0.55 6.59 30.23
CA ASP A 135 -0.01 5.29 30.64
C ASP A 135 -1.06 4.72 29.66
N TYR A 136 -0.79 4.84 28.36
CA TYR A 136 -1.61 4.22 27.33
C TYR A 136 -1.40 2.69 27.30
N ASP A 137 -2.49 1.96 27.05
CA ASP A 137 -2.45 0.52 26.86
C ASP A 137 -1.62 0.17 25.61
N LYS A 138 -0.48 -0.51 25.81
CA LYS A 138 0.46 -0.90 24.73
C LYS A 138 -0.21 -1.69 23.61
N ALA A 139 -1.18 -2.53 23.94
CA ALA A 139 -1.88 -3.32 22.95
C ALA A 139 -2.84 -2.48 22.10
N LEU A 140 -3.48 -1.48 22.70
CA LEU A 140 -4.31 -0.51 21.98
C LEU A 140 -3.45 0.39 21.08
N SER A 141 -2.33 0.90 21.60
CA SER A 141 -1.38 1.71 20.82
C SER A 141 -0.85 0.94 19.61
N ALA A 142 -0.42 -0.31 19.81
CA ALA A 142 0.01 -1.18 18.72
C ALA A 142 -1.11 -1.47 17.70
N ALA A 143 -2.36 -1.66 18.17
CA ALA A 143 -3.50 -1.87 17.29
C ALA A 143 -3.79 -0.62 16.44
N ALA A 144 -3.81 0.56 17.05
CA ALA A 144 -4.04 1.83 16.34
C ALA A 144 -2.93 2.10 15.31
N ASN A 145 -1.68 1.87 15.69
CA ASN A 145 -0.52 2.01 14.81
C ASN A 145 -0.60 1.05 13.60
N GLY A 146 -0.82 -0.25 13.87
CA GLY A 146 -0.91 -1.26 12.81
C GLY A 146 -2.11 -1.05 11.90
N ALA A 147 -3.29 -0.75 12.46
CA ALA A 147 -4.51 -0.55 11.69
C ALA A 147 -4.45 0.69 10.79
N SER A 148 -3.77 1.76 11.20
CA SER A 148 -3.74 3.02 10.46
C SER A 148 -2.65 3.11 9.39
N ALA A 149 -1.55 2.40 9.57
CA ALA A 149 -0.39 2.52 8.69
C ALA A 149 -0.68 2.23 7.19
N PRO A 150 -1.56 1.27 6.82
CA PRO A 150 -1.88 1.04 5.41
C PRO A 150 -2.64 2.19 4.72
N ALA A 151 -3.22 3.15 5.46
CA ALA A 151 -3.85 4.32 4.85
C ALA A 151 -2.88 5.06 3.89
N GLY A 152 -1.60 5.08 4.22
CA GLY A 152 -0.56 5.69 3.39
C GLY A 152 -0.30 4.97 2.07
N LEU A 153 -0.70 3.70 1.91
CA LEU A 153 -0.62 3.01 0.62
C LEU A 153 -1.73 3.41 -0.35
N LEU A 154 -2.82 3.97 0.16
CA LEU A 154 -3.92 4.51 -0.63
C LEU A 154 -3.71 5.98 -0.97
N ILE A 155 -3.16 6.76 -0.02
CA ILE A 155 -2.89 8.18 -0.21
C ILE A 155 -1.62 8.33 -1.04
N PRO A 156 -1.64 9.08 -2.17
CA PRO A 156 -0.47 9.24 -3.03
C PRO A 156 0.63 10.14 -2.43
N PRO A 157 1.89 9.93 -2.89
CA PRO A 157 2.33 8.95 -3.88
C PRO A 157 2.38 7.52 -3.33
N SER A 158 1.85 6.56 -4.09
CA SER A 158 1.70 5.17 -3.66
C SER A 158 2.38 4.18 -4.61
N ASN A 159 3.35 3.42 -4.10
CA ASN A 159 4.02 2.36 -4.86
C ASN A 159 3.03 1.25 -5.28
N ALA A 160 2.02 0.98 -4.46
CA ALA A 160 0.99 -0.01 -4.77
C ALA A 160 0.16 0.41 -5.99
N LEU A 161 -0.26 1.68 -6.06
CA LEU A 161 -1.01 2.21 -7.19
C LEU A 161 -0.16 2.28 -8.47
N ILE A 162 1.14 2.60 -8.37
CA ILE A 162 2.05 2.56 -9.50
C ILE A 162 2.22 1.12 -10.00
N THR A 163 2.40 0.16 -9.09
CA THR A 163 2.49 -1.27 -9.45
C THR A 163 1.22 -1.73 -10.16
N TYR A 164 0.05 -1.33 -9.65
CA TYR A 164 -1.23 -1.63 -10.30
C TYR A 164 -1.30 -1.04 -11.72
N SER A 165 -0.92 0.23 -11.90
CA SER A 165 -0.88 0.87 -13.23
C SER A 165 -0.07 0.06 -14.23
N LEU A 166 1.09 -0.46 -13.83
CA LEU A 166 1.97 -1.25 -14.69
C LEU A 166 1.35 -2.56 -15.15
N VAL A 167 0.64 -3.27 -14.26
CA VAL A 167 0.09 -4.61 -14.58
C VAL A 167 -1.33 -4.57 -15.11
N SER A 168 -2.03 -3.45 -14.98
CA SER A 168 -3.35 -3.22 -15.55
C SER A 168 -3.36 -2.77 -17.00
N GLY A 169 -2.20 -2.80 -17.68
CA GLY A 169 -2.09 -2.37 -19.07
C GLY A 169 -1.94 -0.85 -19.24
N GLY A 170 -1.53 -0.12 -18.20
CA GLY A 170 -1.24 1.32 -18.30
C GLY A 170 -2.37 2.23 -17.80
N THR A 171 -3.17 1.78 -16.84
CA THR A 171 -4.13 2.67 -16.16
C THR A 171 -3.43 3.93 -15.65
N SER A 172 -4.02 5.10 -15.91
CA SER A 172 -3.41 6.40 -15.58
C SER A 172 -3.00 6.52 -14.12
N ILE A 173 -1.71 6.76 -13.87
CA ILE A 173 -1.16 6.96 -12.52
C ILE A 173 -1.76 8.23 -11.89
N ALA A 174 -1.94 9.31 -12.67
CA ALA A 174 -2.56 10.53 -12.19
C ALA A 174 -4.01 10.29 -11.72
N ALA A 175 -4.78 9.53 -12.51
CA ALA A 175 -6.15 9.14 -12.14
C ALA A 175 -6.18 8.26 -10.89
N LEU A 176 -5.29 7.27 -10.79
CA LEU A 176 -5.17 6.40 -9.61
C LEU A 176 -4.77 7.18 -8.35
N PHE A 177 -3.86 8.14 -8.48
CA PHE A 177 -3.46 8.99 -7.38
C PHE A 177 -4.64 9.81 -6.86
N LEU A 178 -5.39 10.48 -7.73
CA LEU A 178 -6.59 11.20 -7.28
C LEU A 178 -7.65 10.27 -6.70
N ALA A 179 -7.84 9.09 -7.31
CA ALA A 179 -8.79 8.09 -6.83
C ALA A 179 -8.47 7.56 -5.43
N GLY A 180 -7.21 7.55 -5.02
CA GLY A 180 -6.75 7.03 -3.72
C GLY A 180 -7.02 7.96 -2.53
N TYR A 181 -7.19 9.28 -2.75
CA TYR A 181 -7.33 10.23 -1.65
C TYR A 181 -8.56 9.97 -0.78
N LEU A 182 -9.75 9.89 -1.36
CA LEU A 182 -10.99 9.70 -0.58
C LEU A 182 -11.01 8.35 0.13
N PRO A 183 -10.64 7.21 -0.50
CA PRO A 183 -10.52 5.92 0.18
C PRO A 183 -9.48 5.91 1.30
N GLY A 184 -8.31 6.51 1.08
CA GLY A 184 -7.28 6.61 2.11
C GLY A 184 -7.69 7.50 3.28
N PHE A 185 -8.36 8.61 3.00
CA PHE A 185 -8.94 9.47 4.04
C PHE A 185 -10.06 8.76 4.81
N LEU A 186 -10.93 8.03 4.12
CA LEU A 186 -11.98 7.21 4.73
C LEU A 186 -11.40 6.15 5.68
N TRP A 187 -10.29 5.51 5.30
CA TRP A 187 -9.56 4.58 6.15
C TRP A 187 -9.04 5.25 7.42
N ALA A 188 -8.32 6.36 7.29
CA ALA A 188 -7.76 7.10 8.42
C ALA A 188 -8.85 7.64 9.34
N LEU A 189 -9.95 8.15 8.78
CA LEU A 189 -11.11 8.64 9.53
C LEU A 189 -11.78 7.51 10.32
N GLY A 190 -11.98 6.34 9.70
CA GLY A 190 -12.53 5.17 10.37
C GLY A 190 -11.67 4.73 11.55
N CYS A 191 -10.35 4.66 11.37
CA CYS A 191 -9.41 4.37 12.47
C CYS A 191 -9.48 5.45 13.57
N THR A 192 -9.58 6.72 13.20
CA THR A 192 -9.69 7.84 14.16
C THR A 192 -10.96 7.74 15.00
N ILE A 193 -12.10 7.45 14.38
CA ILE A 193 -13.38 7.27 15.10
C ILE A 193 -13.27 6.13 16.11
N VAL A 194 -12.71 4.98 15.72
CA VAL A 194 -12.52 3.84 16.63
C VAL A 194 -11.59 4.21 17.79
N ALA A 195 -10.48 4.89 17.50
CA ALA A 195 -9.52 5.33 18.51
C ALA A 195 -10.17 6.28 19.53
N ILE A 196 -10.95 7.27 19.09
CA ILE A 196 -11.66 8.19 19.96
C ILE A 196 -12.71 7.47 20.82
N ILE A 197 -13.50 6.55 20.23
CA ILE A 197 -14.51 5.78 21.00
C ILE A 197 -13.84 4.97 22.11
N ILE A 198 -12.70 4.33 21.82
CA ILE A 198 -11.98 3.54 22.83
C ILE A 198 -11.33 4.45 23.87
N ALA A 199 -10.74 5.58 23.42
CA ALA A 199 -10.11 6.56 24.30
C ALA A 199 -11.11 7.15 25.33
N LEU A 200 -12.31 7.51 24.87
CA LEU A 200 -13.38 7.98 25.77
C LEU A 200 -13.79 6.94 26.80
N LYS A 201 -13.87 5.65 26.41
CA LYS A 201 -14.20 4.55 27.32
C LYS A 201 -13.09 4.26 28.34
N LYS A 202 -11.82 4.52 28.00
CA LYS A 202 -10.65 4.34 28.87
C LYS A 202 -10.31 5.61 29.67
N GLY A 203 -10.99 6.73 29.44
CA GLY A 203 -10.71 8.00 30.11
C GLY A 203 -9.45 8.70 29.59
N TYR A 204 -8.96 8.37 28.39
CA TYR A 204 -7.82 9.06 27.81
C TYR A 204 -8.24 10.44 27.30
N THR A 205 -7.62 11.47 27.83
CA THR A 205 -7.86 12.86 27.48
C THR A 205 -6.96 13.32 26.34
N GLY A 206 -7.23 14.54 25.83
CA GLY A 206 -6.27 15.28 25.02
C GLY A 206 -5.09 15.79 25.82
N VAL A 207 -4.04 16.24 25.13
CA VAL A 207 -2.90 16.89 25.78
C VAL A 207 -3.38 18.13 26.54
N GLU A 208 -2.95 18.27 27.80
CA GLU A 208 -3.31 19.41 28.66
C GLU A 208 -2.85 20.76 28.08
N GLY A 209 -3.55 21.83 28.47
CA GLY A 209 -3.27 23.20 28.04
C GLY A 209 -4.23 23.75 26.99
N LYS A 210 -4.15 25.07 26.71
CA LYS A 210 -4.97 25.73 25.68
C LYS A 210 -4.45 25.45 24.28
N PHE A 211 -5.34 25.34 23.30
CA PHE A 211 -4.96 25.32 21.89
C PHE A 211 -4.16 26.59 21.57
N SER A 212 -2.97 26.42 20.99
CA SER A 212 -2.08 27.53 20.68
C SER A 212 -1.89 27.68 19.17
N TRP A 213 -2.45 28.76 18.63
CA TRP A 213 -2.24 29.12 17.23
C TRP A 213 -0.77 29.34 16.88
N SER A 214 0.04 29.81 17.84
CA SER A 214 1.48 29.98 17.67
C SER A 214 2.18 28.63 17.50
N ASN A 215 1.83 27.63 18.34
CA ASN A 215 2.41 26.30 18.22
C ASN A 215 1.97 25.60 16.91
N LEU A 216 0.70 25.76 16.51
CA LEU A 216 0.22 25.26 15.23
C LEU A 216 0.94 25.92 14.07
N GLY A 217 1.11 27.25 14.09
CA GLY A 217 1.85 27.97 13.05
C GLY A 217 3.28 27.51 12.94
N LEU A 218 3.97 27.32 14.07
CA LEU A 218 5.36 26.83 14.07
C LEU A 218 5.47 25.39 13.60
N ALA A 219 4.57 24.51 14.04
CA ALA A 219 4.53 23.09 13.59
C ALA A 219 4.24 23.00 12.08
N THR A 220 3.29 23.83 11.59
CA THR A 220 2.98 23.94 10.16
C THR A 220 4.18 24.40 9.35
N LEU A 221 4.86 25.46 9.79
CA LEU A 221 6.07 25.97 9.11
C LEU A 221 7.19 24.91 9.05
N ARG A 222 7.34 24.11 10.11
CA ARG A 222 8.33 23.02 10.14
C ARG A 222 7.94 21.83 9.27
N ALA A 223 6.65 21.53 9.14
CA ALA A 223 6.14 20.45 8.29
C ALA A 223 5.94 20.89 6.84
N LEU A 224 5.82 22.20 6.57
CA LEU A 224 5.54 22.74 5.24
C LEU A 224 6.48 22.22 4.14
N PRO A 225 7.80 22.09 4.35
CA PRO A 225 8.67 21.53 3.33
C PRO A 225 8.32 20.07 2.99
N ALA A 226 7.96 19.25 4.00
CA ALA A 226 7.56 17.86 3.77
C ALA A 226 6.20 17.75 3.06
N LEU A 227 5.22 18.54 3.49
CA LEU A 227 3.92 18.62 2.86
C LEU A 227 4.02 19.24 1.46
N GLY A 228 4.88 20.23 1.28
CA GLY A 228 5.15 20.88 -0.01
C GLY A 228 5.62 19.89 -1.08
N LEU A 229 6.42 18.90 -0.69
CA LEU A 229 6.82 17.84 -1.62
C LEU A 229 5.61 17.08 -2.19
N ILE A 230 4.68 16.68 -1.31
CA ILE A 230 3.46 15.97 -1.74
C ILE A 230 2.69 16.85 -2.75
N PHE A 231 2.47 18.12 -2.41
CA PHE A 231 1.74 19.05 -3.29
C PHE A 231 2.45 19.29 -4.62
N VAL A 232 3.77 19.48 -4.63
CA VAL A 232 4.54 19.70 -5.86
C VAL A 232 4.51 18.46 -6.74
N VAL A 233 4.79 17.29 -6.18
CA VAL A 233 4.88 16.04 -6.94
C VAL A 233 3.51 15.63 -7.47
N ILE A 234 2.52 15.52 -6.59
CA ILE A 234 1.18 15.08 -7.00
C ILE A 234 0.52 16.14 -7.87
N GLY A 235 0.58 17.40 -7.47
CA GLY A 235 0.02 18.51 -8.24
C GLY A 235 0.62 18.59 -9.64
N GLY A 236 1.93 18.42 -9.77
CA GLY A 236 2.62 18.42 -11.05
C GLY A 236 2.29 17.21 -11.94
N ILE A 237 2.12 16.01 -11.34
CA ILE A 237 1.69 14.81 -12.08
C ILE A 237 0.23 14.97 -12.54
N VAL A 238 -0.66 15.43 -11.68
CA VAL A 238 -2.08 15.64 -12.01
C VAL A 238 -2.28 16.75 -13.03
N ALA A 239 -1.50 17.83 -12.93
CA ALA A 239 -1.52 18.92 -13.91
C ALA A 239 -0.82 18.56 -15.23
N GLY A 240 -0.22 17.36 -15.36
CA GLY A 240 0.50 16.93 -16.55
C GLY A 240 1.81 17.68 -16.81
N VAL A 241 2.35 18.39 -15.80
CA VAL A 241 3.62 19.10 -15.89
C VAL A 241 4.79 18.12 -15.96
N PHE A 242 4.69 17.00 -15.24
CA PHE A 242 5.65 15.90 -15.31
C PHE A 242 5.01 14.53 -15.16
N THR A 243 5.71 13.53 -15.67
CA THR A 243 5.36 12.13 -15.54
C THR A 243 5.60 11.64 -14.10
N ALA A 244 5.06 10.47 -13.74
CA ALA A 244 5.33 9.86 -12.44
C ALA A 244 6.83 9.58 -12.22
N THR A 245 7.58 9.24 -13.30
CA THR A 245 9.03 9.01 -13.22
C THR A 245 9.78 10.31 -12.92
N GLU A 246 9.46 11.40 -13.61
CA GLU A 246 10.06 12.71 -13.34
C GLU A 246 9.70 13.21 -11.95
N GLY A 247 8.44 13.07 -11.53
CA GLY A 247 8.00 13.42 -10.19
C GLY A 247 8.72 12.62 -9.09
N SER A 248 9.00 11.34 -9.34
CA SER A 248 9.77 10.51 -8.41
C SER A 248 11.24 10.95 -8.30
N ALA A 249 11.87 11.32 -9.42
CA ALA A 249 13.23 11.86 -9.42
C ALA A 249 13.32 13.20 -8.68
N ILE A 250 12.33 14.09 -8.90
CA ILE A 250 12.21 15.36 -8.15
C ILE A 250 12.07 15.06 -6.65
N SER A 251 11.29 14.03 -6.27
CA SER A 251 11.12 13.62 -4.87
C SER A 251 12.45 13.24 -4.21
N VAL A 252 13.32 12.52 -4.92
CA VAL A 252 14.65 12.13 -4.43
C VAL A 252 15.53 13.35 -4.17
N ILE A 253 15.63 14.24 -5.17
CA ILE A 253 16.45 15.46 -5.07
C ILE A 253 15.95 16.32 -3.90
N TYR A 254 14.64 16.51 -3.82
CA TYR A 254 14.03 17.31 -2.78
C TYR A 254 14.25 16.72 -1.37
N ALA A 255 14.04 15.39 -1.21
CA ALA A 255 14.26 14.70 0.05
C ALA A 255 15.73 14.76 0.50
N LEU A 256 16.67 14.62 -0.44
CA LEU A 256 18.10 14.75 -0.18
C LEU A 256 18.45 16.15 0.31
N ILE A 257 17.99 17.20 -0.38
CA ILE A 257 18.21 18.60 0.00
C ILE A 257 17.66 18.87 1.41
N LEU A 258 16.43 18.45 1.69
CA LEU A 258 15.82 18.62 3.01
C LEU A 258 16.60 17.90 4.11
N GLY A 259 17.00 16.66 3.87
CA GLY A 259 17.76 15.86 4.84
C GLY A 259 19.13 16.47 5.17
N LEU A 260 19.79 17.08 4.17
CA LEU A 260 21.04 17.82 4.36
C LEU A 260 20.82 19.14 5.12
N ILE A 261 19.79 19.92 4.77
CA ILE A 261 19.45 21.17 5.48
C ILE A 261 19.11 20.87 6.94
N TYR A 262 18.44 19.76 7.22
CA TYR A 262 18.09 19.34 8.58
C TYR A 262 19.25 18.73 9.34
N LYS A 263 20.41 18.55 8.70
CA LYS A 263 21.63 17.95 9.28
C LYS A 263 21.43 16.53 9.84
N ASN A 264 20.41 15.81 9.35
CA ASN A 264 20.14 14.42 9.73
C ASN A 264 20.83 13.42 8.82
N LEU A 265 21.20 13.82 7.60
CA LEU A 265 21.93 13.01 6.64
C LEU A 265 23.41 13.39 6.65
N ASN A 266 24.26 12.36 6.65
CA ASN A 266 25.68 12.45 6.37
C ASN A 266 26.04 11.46 5.25
N PHE A 267 27.28 11.55 4.74
CA PHE A 267 27.70 10.75 3.59
C PHE A 267 27.57 9.23 3.83
N ALA A 268 27.91 8.74 5.02
CA ALA A 268 27.78 7.32 5.36
C ALA A 268 26.32 6.86 5.35
N LYS A 269 25.41 7.62 5.98
CA LYS A 269 23.98 7.33 5.96
C LYS A 269 23.39 7.34 4.55
N ILE A 270 23.83 8.27 3.69
CA ILE A 270 23.34 8.31 2.29
C ILE A 270 23.74 7.03 1.57
N ILE A 271 24.95 6.50 1.77
CA ILE A 271 25.38 5.24 1.17
C ILE A 271 24.51 4.09 1.68
N ASP A 272 24.26 4.01 2.99
CA ASP A 272 23.42 2.97 3.58
C ASP A 272 21.98 3.01 3.00
N ILE A 273 21.41 4.21 2.89
CA ILE A 273 20.10 4.44 2.28
C ILE A 273 20.08 3.99 0.82
N LEU A 274 21.11 4.31 0.04
CA LEU A 274 21.23 3.90 -1.36
C LEU A 274 21.28 2.38 -1.48
N ILE A 275 22.09 1.71 -0.64
CA ILE A 275 22.21 0.23 -0.65
C ILE A 275 20.87 -0.41 -0.28
N GLU A 276 20.20 0.07 0.76
CA GLU A 276 18.90 -0.47 1.18
C GLU A 276 17.83 -0.23 0.11
N SER A 277 17.77 0.97 -0.45
CA SER A 277 16.83 1.30 -1.52
C SER A 277 17.10 0.47 -2.78
N ALA A 278 18.35 0.21 -3.12
CA ALA A 278 18.72 -0.64 -4.25
C ALA A 278 18.29 -2.09 -4.04
N LYS A 279 18.46 -2.64 -2.82
CA LYS A 279 18.00 -4.00 -2.47
C LYS A 279 16.48 -4.12 -2.60
N MET A 280 15.72 -3.18 -2.02
CA MET A 280 14.27 -3.17 -2.10
C MET A 280 13.79 -3.01 -3.55
N SER A 281 14.40 -2.11 -4.30
CA SER A 281 14.09 -1.88 -5.71
C SER A 281 14.36 -3.12 -6.57
N ALA A 282 15.48 -3.80 -6.36
CA ALA A 282 15.81 -5.02 -7.08
C ALA A 282 14.78 -6.13 -6.86
N ILE A 283 14.31 -6.29 -5.62
CA ILE A 283 13.25 -7.27 -5.30
C ILE A 283 11.96 -6.94 -6.05
N VAL A 284 11.52 -5.67 -6.04
CA VAL A 284 10.27 -5.25 -6.70
C VAL A 284 10.39 -5.37 -8.22
N VAL A 285 11.48 -4.89 -8.81
CA VAL A 285 11.72 -4.96 -10.26
C VAL A 285 11.78 -6.41 -10.73
N PHE A 286 12.48 -7.28 -10.01
CA PHE A 286 12.54 -8.71 -10.32
C PHE A 286 11.16 -9.37 -10.21
N LEU A 287 10.40 -9.05 -9.15
CA LEU A 287 9.05 -9.54 -8.95
C LEU A 287 8.12 -9.16 -10.12
N ILE A 288 8.18 -7.91 -10.59
CA ILE A 288 7.40 -7.46 -11.76
C ILE A 288 7.83 -8.21 -13.02
N GLY A 289 9.12 -8.41 -13.23
CA GLY A 289 9.65 -9.18 -14.35
C GLY A 289 9.08 -10.59 -14.41
N VAL A 290 9.17 -11.34 -13.30
CA VAL A 290 8.66 -12.72 -13.26
C VAL A 290 7.14 -12.80 -13.30
N SER A 291 6.44 -11.81 -12.74
CA SER A 291 4.96 -11.72 -12.80
C SER A 291 4.45 -11.48 -14.23
N ASN A 292 5.27 -10.88 -15.09
CA ASN A 292 4.95 -10.72 -16.50
C ASN A 292 4.91 -12.07 -17.23
N ILE A 293 5.72 -13.06 -16.80
CA ILE A 293 5.61 -14.45 -17.27
C ILE A 293 4.26 -15.02 -16.84
N LEU A 294 3.89 -14.87 -15.58
CA LEU A 294 2.62 -15.38 -15.06
C LEU A 294 1.42 -14.78 -15.82
N SER A 295 1.40 -13.47 -16.02
CA SER A 295 0.35 -12.78 -16.78
C SER A 295 0.23 -13.34 -18.20
N TRP A 296 1.37 -13.57 -18.87
CA TRP A 296 1.37 -14.17 -20.21
C TRP A 296 0.83 -15.61 -20.20
N VAL A 297 1.26 -16.43 -19.24
CA VAL A 297 0.76 -17.81 -19.10
C VAL A 297 -0.74 -17.84 -18.88
N MET A 298 -1.25 -17.00 -17.97
CA MET A 298 -2.68 -16.91 -17.69
C MET A 298 -3.48 -16.51 -18.94
N ALA A 299 -3.02 -15.48 -19.66
CA ALA A 299 -3.65 -15.03 -20.88
C ALA A 299 -3.61 -16.11 -21.99
N PHE A 300 -2.45 -16.74 -22.20
CA PHE A 300 -2.23 -17.78 -23.21
C PHE A 300 -3.09 -19.02 -22.97
N THR A 301 -3.25 -19.42 -21.71
CA THR A 301 -4.02 -20.63 -21.32
C THR A 301 -5.51 -20.36 -21.13
N GLY A 302 -5.96 -19.09 -21.20
CA GLY A 302 -7.36 -18.71 -21.02
C GLY A 302 -7.86 -18.83 -19.58
N ILE A 303 -6.96 -18.76 -18.59
CA ILE A 303 -7.33 -18.84 -17.16
C ILE A 303 -8.33 -17.74 -16.75
N PRO A 304 -8.15 -16.44 -17.12
CA PRO A 304 -9.10 -15.41 -16.75
C PRO A 304 -10.52 -15.69 -17.26
N GLN A 305 -10.66 -16.16 -18.50
CA GLN A 305 -11.92 -16.53 -19.09
C GLN A 305 -12.56 -17.72 -18.38
N MET A 306 -11.77 -18.73 -18.04
CA MET A 306 -12.24 -19.91 -17.29
C MET A 306 -12.75 -19.51 -15.92
N ILE A 307 -12.01 -18.70 -15.17
CA ILE A 307 -12.40 -18.21 -13.84
C ILE A 307 -13.62 -17.28 -13.96
N GLY A 308 -13.66 -16.40 -14.98
CA GLY A 308 -14.81 -15.56 -15.24
C GLY A 308 -16.07 -16.37 -15.49
N ASN A 309 -16.00 -17.41 -16.35
CA ASN A 309 -17.12 -18.31 -16.62
C ASN A 309 -17.53 -19.09 -15.37
N ALA A 310 -16.59 -19.55 -14.56
CA ALA A 310 -16.89 -20.24 -13.30
C ALA A 310 -17.60 -19.31 -12.31
N LEU A 311 -17.13 -18.06 -12.17
CA LEU A 311 -17.80 -17.06 -11.33
C LEU A 311 -19.20 -16.70 -11.84
N LEU A 312 -19.35 -16.51 -13.16
CA LEU A 312 -20.64 -16.23 -13.80
C LEU A 312 -21.61 -17.41 -13.70
N SER A 313 -21.11 -18.65 -13.60
CA SER A 313 -21.97 -19.82 -13.33
C SER A 313 -22.55 -19.84 -11.92
N VAL A 314 -21.87 -19.18 -10.97
CA VAL A 314 -22.36 -19.03 -9.58
C VAL A 314 -23.39 -17.90 -9.51
N THR A 315 -23.13 -16.79 -10.19
CA THR A 315 -24.04 -15.63 -10.19
C THR A 315 -23.79 -14.72 -11.39
N SER A 316 -24.86 -14.14 -11.93
CA SER A 316 -24.79 -13.07 -12.93
C SER A 316 -24.82 -11.66 -12.30
N SER A 317 -24.96 -11.56 -10.98
CA SER A 317 -25.01 -10.27 -10.30
C SER A 317 -23.59 -9.70 -10.10
N PRO A 318 -23.25 -8.53 -10.65
CA PRO A 318 -21.97 -7.87 -10.42
C PRO A 318 -21.67 -7.62 -8.94
N ILE A 319 -22.72 -7.36 -8.14
CA ILE A 319 -22.58 -7.12 -6.71
C ILE A 319 -22.03 -8.36 -5.99
N VAL A 320 -22.58 -9.54 -6.31
CA VAL A 320 -22.15 -10.80 -5.69
C VAL A 320 -20.77 -11.20 -6.21
N LEU A 321 -20.49 -11.00 -7.50
CA LEU A 321 -19.16 -11.22 -8.08
C LEU A 321 -18.08 -10.41 -7.37
N LEU A 322 -18.31 -9.12 -7.16
CA LEU A 322 -17.38 -8.24 -6.44
C LEU A 322 -17.19 -8.68 -4.98
N LEU A 323 -18.25 -9.14 -4.32
CA LEU A 323 -18.16 -9.68 -2.97
C LEU A 323 -17.27 -10.93 -2.91
N ILE A 324 -17.46 -11.87 -3.84
CA ILE A 324 -16.61 -13.07 -3.94
C ILE A 324 -15.14 -12.68 -4.19
N MET A 325 -14.90 -11.76 -5.13
CA MET A 325 -13.55 -11.28 -5.43
C MET A 325 -12.91 -10.61 -4.20
N ASN A 326 -13.66 -9.78 -3.47
CA ASN A 326 -13.19 -9.17 -2.22
C ASN A 326 -12.81 -10.23 -1.18
N ILE A 327 -13.60 -11.29 -1.02
CA ILE A 327 -13.29 -12.38 -0.08
C ILE A 327 -12.01 -13.11 -0.48
N ILE A 328 -11.83 -13.40 -1.78
CA ILE A 328 -10.62 -14.05 -2.29
C ILE A 328 -9.39 -13.15 -2.04
N LEU A 329 -9.50 -11.85 -2.31
CA LEU A 329 -8.42 -10.89 -2.09
C LEU A 329 -8.09 -10.73 -0.59
N LEU A 330 -9.11 -10.69 0.29
CA LEU A 330 -8.92 -10.65 1.73
C LEU A 330 -8.14 -11.86 2.22
N ILE A 331 -8.57 -13.07 1.85
CA ILE A 331 -7.90 -14.32 2.24
C ILE A 331 -6.46 -14.31 1.71
N SER A 332 -6.27 -14.03 0.42
CA SER A 332 -4.95 -14.04 -0.20
C SER A 332 -4.00 -13.01 0.40
N GLY A 333 -4.51 -11.80 0.69
CA GLY A 333 -3.73 -10.72 1.31
C GLY A 333 -3.25 -11.04 2.72
N THR A 334 -3.85 -12.00 3.44
CA THR A 334 -3.34 -12.42 4.75
C THR A 334 -2.04 -13.23 4.66
N PHE A 335 -1.75 -13.84 3.50
CA PHE A 335 -0.59 -14.70 3.29
C PHE A 335 0.53 -14.05 2.49
N MET A 336 0.24 -12.96 1.75
CA MET A 336 1.24 -12.31 0.90
C MET A 336 1.14 -10.79 1.00
N ASP A 337 2.25 -10.12 0.72
CA ASP A 337 2.31 -8.66 0.74
C ASP A 337 1.51 -8.03 -0.41
N VAL A 338 1.22 -6.73 -0.30
CA VAL A 338 0.37 -5.98 -1.24
C VAL A 338 0.90 -6.07 -2.68
N THR A 339 2.20 -5.84 -2.89
CA THR A 339 2.79 -5.81 -4.23
C THR A 339 2.68 -7.14 -4.97
N PRO A 340 3.11 -8.30 -4.41
CA PRO A 340 2.94 -9.60 -5.06
C PRO A 340 1.48 -9.92 -5.38
N ALA A 341 0.57 -9.58 -4.46
CA ALA A 341 -0.84 -9.86 -4.65
C ALA A 341 -1.44 -9.04 -5.80
N ILE A 342 -1.09 -7.75 -5.93
CA ILE A 342 -1.48 -6.93 -7.08
C ILE A 342 -1.03 -7.58 -8.38
N LEU A 343 0.22 -8.05 -8.45
CA LEU A 343 0.80 -8.65 -9.66
C LEU A 343 0.13 -9.96 -10.08
N ILE A 344 -0.43 -10.71 -9.14
CA ILE A 344 -1.14 -11.96 -9.41
C ILE A 344 -2.61 -11.70 -9.75
N PHE A 345 -3.29 -10.91 -8.92
CA PHE A 345 -4.76 -10.80 -9.00
C PHE A 345 -5.24 -9.76 -9.99
N THR A 346 -4.44 -8.74 -10.32
CA THR A 346 -4.84 -7.74 -11.32
C THR A 346 -5.07 -8.38 -12.68
N PRO A 347 -4.13 -9.12 -13.30
CA PRO A 347 -4.37 -9.70 -14.61
C PRO A 347 -5.44 -10.81 -14.59
N LEU A 348 -5.74 -11.36 -13.42
CA LEU A 348 -6.78 -12.37 -13.24
C LEU A 348 -8.18 -11.74 -13.19
N PHE A 349 -8.36 -10.68 -12.42
CA PHE A 349 -9.68 -10.13 -12.10
C PHE A 349 -10.06 -8.92 -12.95
N LEU A 350 -9.08 -8.12 -13.41
CA LEU A 350 -9.36 -6.92 -14.19
C LEU A 350 -10.20 -7.20 -15.45
N PRO A 351 -9.89 -8.21 -16.30
CA PRO A 351 -10.71 -8.51 -17.46
C PRO A 351 -12.16 -8.88 -17.10
N ILE A 352 -12.36 -9.50 -15.93
CA ILE A 352 -13.69 -9.90 -15.46
C ILE A 352 -14.50 -8.66 -15.06
N VAL A 353 -13.91 -7.75 -14.29
CA VAL A 353 -14.63 -6.54 -13.82
C VAL A 353 -14.90 -5.57 -14.98
N GLU A 354 -14.00 -5.48 -15.96
CA GLU A 354 -14.20 -4.69 -17.18
C GLU A 354 -15.36 -5.23 -18.02
N SER A 355 -15.58 -6.56 -18.04
CA SER A 355 -16.66 -7.17 -18.81
C SER A 355 -18.06 -6.74 -18.38
N PHE A 356 -18.23 -6.26 -17.13
CA PHE A 356 -19.47 -5.65 -16.65
C PHE A 356 -19.39 -4.13 -16.44
N GLY A 357 -18.39 -3.48 -17.07
CA GLY A 357 -18.31 -2.03 -17.19
C GLY A 357 -17.67 -1.30 -16.00
N MET A 358 -16.96 -2.00 -15.12
CA MET A 358 -16.22 -1.33 -14.04
C MET A 358 -14.97 -0.64 -14.58
N SER A 359 -14.72 0.59 -14.10
CA SER A 359 -13.50 1.33 -14.44
C SER A 359 -12.25 0.63 -13.89
N PRO A 360 -11.17 0.48 -14.68
CA PRO A 360 -9.87 0.01 -14.19
C PRO A 360 -9.34 0.82 -12.99
N VAL A 361 -9.60 2.13 -12.97
CA VAL A 361 -9.21 3.00 -11.84
C VAL A 361 -9.93 2.61 -10.56
N GLN A 362 -11.25 2.40 -10.63
CA GLN A 362 -12.03 1.95 -9.46
C GLN A 362 -11.52 0.60 -8.95
N PHE A 363 -11.33 -0.36 -9.86
CA PHE A 363 -10.83 -1.68 -9.47
C PHE A 363 -9.43 -1.61 -8.85
N GLY A 364 -8.56 -0.72 -9.35
CA GLY A 364 -7.24 -0.47 -8.76
C GLY A 364 -7.30 -0.02 -7.31
N ILE A 365 -8.26 0.82 -6.97
CA ILE A 365 -8.47 1.24 -5.59
C ILE A 365 -9.04 0.09 -4.75
N ILE A 366 -10.00 -0.66 -5.26
CA ILE A 366 -10.60 -1.81 -4.55
C ILE A 366 -9.53 -2.85 -4.21
N ILE A 367 -8.70 -3.24 -5.18
CA ILE A 367 -7.67 -4.27 -4.95
C ILE A 367 -6.63 -3.80 -3.94
N VAL A 368 -6.15 -2.55 -4.04
CA VAL A 368 -5.17 -2.01 -3.09
C VAL A 368 -5.78 -1.88 -1.70
N TYR A 369 -7.00 -1.37 -1.57
CA TYR A 369 -7.71 -1.24 -0.30
C TYR A 369 -7.86 -2.60 0.40
N ASN A 370 -8.30 -3.60 -0.37
CA ASN A 370 -8.51 -4.96 0.11
C ASN A 370 -7.21 -5.61 0.60
N LEU A 371 -6.15 -5.52 -0.20
CA LEU A 371 -4.85 -6.08 0.15
C LEU A 371 -4.18 -5.36 1.34
N CYS A 372 -4.48 -4.08 1.52
CA CYS A 372 -4.09 -3.34 2.72
C CYS A 372 -4.72 -3.93 3.99
N ILE A 373 -5.96 -4.44 3.93
CA ILE A 373 -6.58 -5.16 5.05
C ILE A 373 -5.81 -6.47 5.31
N GLY A 374 -5.47 -7.19 4.26
CA GLY A 374 -4.65 -8.41 4.38
C GLY A 374 -3.32 -8.15 5.09
N ASN A 375 -2.64 -7.04 4.77
CA ASN A 375 -1.35 -6.67 5.36
C ASN A 375 -1.38 -6.38 6.87
N ILE A 376 -2.55 -6.19 7.44
CA ILE A 376 -2.75 -6.04 8.89
C ILE A 376 -3.49 -7.23 9.51
N THR A 377 -3.74 -8.31 8.75
CA THR A 377 -4.53 -9.46 9.20
C THR A 377 -3.64 -10.70 9.36
N PRO A 378 -3.71 -11.41 10.52
CA PRO A 378 -3.01 -12.68 10.68
C PRO A 378 -3.44 -13.71 9.62
N PRO A 379 -2.58 -14.70 9.24
CA PRO A 379 -1.40 -15.14 9.97
C PRO A 379 -0.10 -14.39 9.66
N VAL A 380 0.04 -13.74 8.49
CA VAL A 380 1.31 -13.08 8.12
C VAL A 380 1.29 -11.60 8.49
N GLY A 381 0.30 -10.82 8.02
CA GLY A 381 0.04 -9.42 8.43
C GLY A 381 1.28 -8.57 8.73
N ASN A 382 2.19 -8.39 7.76
CA ASN A 382 3.52 -7.79 7.99
C ASN A 382 3.49 -6.50 8.79
N THR A 383 2.58 -5.58 8.45
CA THR A 383 2.46 -4.30 9.16
C THR A 383 1.98 -4.47 10.60
N LEU A 384 1.07 -5.41 10.85
CA LEU A 384 0.59 -5.70 12.20
C LEU A 384 1.72 -6.21 13.09
N PHE A 385 2.55 -7.12 12.60
CA PHE A 385 3.67 -7.66 13.38
C PHE A 385 4.75 -6.60 13.64
N VAL A 386 4.98 -5.68 12.70
CA VAL A 386 5.86 -4.53 12.95
C VAL A 386 5.29 -3.65 14.08
N ALA A 387 4.00 -3.33 14.04
CA ALA A 387 3.36 -2.54 15.08
C ALA A 387 3.38 -3.22 16.46
N ILE A 388 3.17 -4.53 16.50
CA ILE A 388 3.28 -5.35 17.74
C ILE A 388 4.70 -5.29 18.32
N LYS A 389 5.72 -5.42 17.46
CA LYS A 389 7.13 -5.35 17.87
C LYS A 389 7.49 -3.97 18.40
N VAL A 390 7.07 -2.91 17.74
CA VAL A 390 7.29 -1.52 18.18
C VAL A 390 6.59 -1.25 19.52
N GLY A 391 5.36 -1.76 19.69
CA GLY A 391 4.57 -1.57 20.90
C GLY A 391 4.96 -2.47 22.10
N ASP A 392 6.00 -3.32 21.95
CA ASP A 392 6.42 -4.30 22.99
C ASP A 392 5.25 -5.10 23.56
N THR A 393 4.42 -5.64 22.67
CA THR A 393 3.21 -6.39 23.05
C THR A 393 3.12 -7.71 22.26
N ASN A 394 2.00 -8.39 22.32
CA ASN A 394 1.79 -9.63 21.59
C ASN A 394 0.45 -9.66 20.86
N LEU A 395 0.34 -10.55 19.86
CA LEU A 395 -0.83 -10.68 19.00
C LEU A 395 -2.12 -10.92 19.80
N GLN A 396 -2.07 -11.76 20.83
CA GLN A 396 -3.27 -12.13 21.63
C GLN A 396 -3.89 -10.92 22.32
N LYS A 397 -3.07 -9.99 22.82
CA LYS A 397 -3.54 -8.76 23.48
C LYS A 397 -4.02 -7.71 22.47
N VAL A 398 -3.42 -7.66 21.29
CA VAL A 398 -3.73 -6.69 20.23
C VAL A 398 -5.02 -7.04 19.50
N MET A 399 -5.30 -8.32 19.25
CA MET A 399 -6.45 -8.77 18.46
C MET A 399 -7.82 -8.25 18.92
N PRO A 400 -8.16 -8.20 20.22
CA PRO A 400 -9.44 -7.63 20.64
C PRO A 400 -9.65 -6.18 20.26
N TYR A 401 -8.57 -5.39 20.15
CA TYR A 401 -8.62 -4.03 19.64
C TYR A 401 -8.69 -4.00 18.12
N MET A 402 -7.87 -4.83 17.43
CA MET A 402 -7.86 -4.92 15.96
C MET A 402 -9.24 -5.25 15.39
N LEU A 403 -10.00 -6.14 16.02
CA LEU A 403 -11.37 -6.49 15.57
C LEU A 403 -12.29 -5.25 15.46
N ARG A 404 -12.11 -4.25 16.33
CA ARG A 404 -12.87 -3.00 16.28
C ARG A 404 -12.44 -2.12 15.11
N PHE A 405 -11.14 -2.07 14.83
CA PHE A 405 -10.62 -1.35 13.65
C PHE A 405 -11.07 -2.05 12.35
N TYR A 406 -11.00 -3.39 12.27
CA TYR A 406 -11.47 -4.13 11.11
C TYR A 406 -12.93 -3.84 10.77
N ALA A 407 -13.80 -3.72 11.76
CA ALA A 407 -15.21 -3.43 11.51
C ALA A 407 -15.39 -2.16 10.67
N PHE A 408 -14.72 -1.06 11.02
CA PHE A 408 -14.79 0.20 10.28
C PHE A 408 -14.04 0.14 8.94
N ILE A 409 -12.90 -0.53 8.90
CA ILE A 409 -12.12 -0.68 7.67
C ILE A 409 -12.89 -1.52 6.65
N LEU A 410 -13.58 -2.59 7.07
CA LEU A 410 -14.44 -3.41 6.21
C LEU A 410 -15.67 -2.65 5.71
N ILE A 411 -16.27 -1.79 6.54
CA ILE A 411 -17.32 -0.86 6.07
C ILE A 411 -16.74 0.05 4.98
N GLY A 412 -15.55 0.58 5.16
CA GLY A 412 -14.85 1.36 4.14
C GLY A 412 -14.63 0.58 2.84
N LEU A 413 -14.23 -0.70 2.92
CA LEU A 413 -14.09 -1.58 1.75
C LEU A 413 -15.40 -1.71 0.99
N ILE A 414 -16.51 -1.96 1.71
CA ILE A 414 -17.84 -2.07 1.11
C ILE A 414 -18.22 -0.77 0.39
N LEU A 415 -18.03 0.37 1.05
CA LEU A 415 -18.33 1.68 0.46
C LEU A 415 -17.50 1.94 -0.80
N VAL A 416 -16.18 1.69 -0.77
CA VAL A 416 -15.27 1.87 -1.91
C VAL A 416 -15.62 0.91 -3.06
N THR A 417 -16.04 -0.33 -2.74
CA THR A 417 -16.41 -1.32 -3.74
C THR A 417 -17.71 -0.95 -4.48
N TYR A 418 -18.74 -0.54 -3.74
CA TYR A 418 -20.09 -0.38 -4.29
C TYR A 418 -20.50 1.05 -4.60
N ILE A 419 -19.72 2.04 -4.17
CA ILE A 419 -19.98 3.46 -4.47
C ILE A 419 -18.85 4.00 -5.34
N PRO A 420 -18.99 3.96 -6.70
CA PRO A 420 -17.92 4.39 -7.61
C PRO A 420 -17.46 5.84 -7.37
N ALA A 421 -18.37 6.71 -6.94
CA ALA A 421 -18.08 8.11 -6.67
C ALA A 421 -16.93 8.31 -5.64
N ILE A 422 -16.77 7.40 -4.68
CA ILE A 422 -15.69 7.50 -3.69
C ILE A 422 -14.30 7.42 -4.35
N SER A 423 -14.16 6.59 -5.38
CA SER A 423 -12.89 6.45 -6.12
C SER A 423 -12.83 7.33 -7.37
N LEU A 424 -13.95 7.56 -8.06
CA LEU A 424 -13.95 8.18 -9.39
C LEU A 424 -14.25 9.67 -9.39
N HIS A 425 -14.82 10.23 -8.31
CA HIS A 425 -15.22 11.65 -8.28
C HIS A 425 -14.05 12.62 -8.51
N LEU A 426 -12.94 12.43 -7.80
CA LEU A 426 -11.77 13.31 -7.96
C LEU A 426 -11.10 13.19 -9.34
N PRO A 427 -10.82 11.98 -9.87
CA PRO A 427 -10.29 11.86 -11.25
C PRO A 427 -11.23 12.44 -12.31
N GLN A 428 -12.55 12.24 -12.18
CA GLN A 428 -13.54 12.80 -13.09
C GLN A 428 -13.56 14.33 -13.04
N SER A 429 -13.56 14.92 -11.85
CA SER A 429 -13.53 16.38 -11.68
C SER A 429 -12.25 17.03 -12.22
N ALA A 430 -11.16 16.25 -12.30
CA ALA A 430 -9.89 16.67 -12.87
C ALA A 430 -9.76 16.39 -14.40
N GLY A 431 -10.80 15.79 -15.02
CA GLY A 431 -10.77 15.46 -16.46
C GLY A 431 -9.80 14.34 -16.83
N LEU A 432 -9.51 13.42 -15.90
CA LEU A 432 -8.58 12.30 -16.10
C LEU A 432 -9.29 10.96 -16.41
N LEU A 433 -10.60 10.97 -16.49
CA LEU A 433 -11.46 9.83 -16.85
C LEU A 433 -12.46 10.25 -17.92
#